data_33a01d9956f5ac31e1c08e5d1b244f1a
#
_entry.id   33a01d9956f5ac31e1c08e5d1b244f1a
#
_cell.length_a   1.000
_cell.length_b   1.000
_cell.length_c   1.000
_cell.angle_alpha   90.00
_cell.angle_beta   90.00
_cell.angle_gamma   90.00
#
_symmetry.space_group_name_H-M   'P 1'
#
loop_
_entity.id
_entity.type
_entity.pdbx_description
1 polymer ?
#
loop_
_entity_poly.entity_id
_entity_poly.type
_entity_poly.pdbx_seq_one_letter_code
_entity_poly.pdbx_strand_id
1 'polypeptide(L)'
;MKMMNTQVFMLSFLIIGSYLLFQTHADPYDTPPSRVAGKVFPPAQFYCSNPEETCAGQQIACPNECPSFKPANPKAKACFIDCNSPKCEASCKKEKPNCSGKGSACGDPRFVGGDGVVFYFHGKANQHFTLVSDSNFQINSRFIGRRPEGRSRDNTWIQSLGLLFSSNSFTFAAKKVANWEDNVDQLVFTYNNQPITISEGHRSSWSAPASPLVVERTADTNSITVTLPGVVEISASVVPITEQDDRVHNYQIPYGEDCFAHLEVQFRFFDLSERVEGVLGQTYRSEFQSPVKIGVAMPIMGGEAKYITSSLVSADCNNCIFSPSSSIMATENLAGLGSTLDCTSKMSNGRGVVCRR
;
A
#
# COMPACT_ATOMS: atom_id res chain seq x y z
N MET A 1 -45.93 -69.37 29.28
CA MET A 1 -46.22 -68.16 28.52
C MET A 1 -45.61 -67.00 29.33
N LYS A 2 -44.57 -66.42 28.89
CA LYS A 2 -43.69 -65.52 29.66
C LYS A 2 -44.16 -64.07 29.55
N MET A 3 -44.44 -63.45 30.69
CA MET A 3 -44.57 -61.99 30.81
C MET A 3 -43.29 -61.25 30.56
N MET A 4 -43.35 -60.27 29.73
CA MET A 4 -42.25 -59.37 29.47
C MET A 4 -42.46 -58.04 30.21
N ASN A 5 -41.54 -57.74 31.10
CA ASN A 5 -41.53 -56.62 32.01
C ASN A 5 -40.98 -55.36 31.27
N THR A 6 -41.80 -54.31 31.19
CA THR A 6 -41.41 -53.07 30.54
C THR A 6 -40.96 -52.09 31.61
N GLN A 7 -39.66 -51.88 31.74
CA GLN A 7 -39.11 -50.80 32.58
C GLN A 7 -39.15 -49.48 31.78
N VAL A 8 -39.84 -48.54 32.34
CA VAL A 8 -39.89 -47.13 31.89
C VAL A 8 -38.63 -46.44 32.42
N PHE A 9 -37.69 -46.09 31.56
CA PHE A 9 -36.61 -45.19 31.90
C PHE A 9 -37.09 -43.74 31.73
N MET A 10 -37.22 -43.04 32.83
CA MET A 10 -37.33 -41.58 32.86
C MET A 10 -35.95 -41.00 32.55
N LEU A 11 -35.81 -40.41 31.37
CA LEU A 11 -34.66 -39.55 31.04
C LEU A 11 -34.98 -38.15 31.55
N SER A 12 -34.31 -37.77 32.61
CA SER A 12 -34.25 -36.36 33.05
C SER A 12 -33.38 -35.58 32.07
N PHE A 13 -33.97 -34.73 31.23
CA PHE A 13 -33.25 -33.74 30.45
C PHE A 13 -32.77 -32.62 31.36
N LEU A 14 -31.48 -32.70 31.76
CA LEU A 14 -30.75 -31.56 32.29
C LEU A 14 -30.42 -30.63 31.11
N ILE A 15 -31.18 -29.55 31.00
CA ILE A 15 -30.83 -28.44 30.12
C ILE A 15 -29.63 -27.72 30.75
N ILE A 16 -28.46 -28.12 30.38
CA ILE A 16 -27.24 -27.33 30.62
C ILE A 16 -27.26 -26.22 29.61
N GLY A 17 -27.70 -25.04 30.03
CA GLY A 17 -27.56 -23.82 29.27
C GLY A 17 -26.07 -23.52 29.05
N SER A 18 -25.56 -23.89 27.89
CA SER A 18 -24.24 -23.42 27.42
C SER A 18 -24.36 -21.94 27.18
N TYR A 19 -23.98 -21.13 28.14
CA TYR A 19 -23.60 -19.77 27.93
C TYR A 19 -22.34 -19.81 27.05
N LEU A 20 -22.51 -19.67 25.74
CA LEU A 20 -21.45 -19.29 24.83
C LEU A 20 -21.01 -17.88 25.25
N LEU A 21 -20.04 -17.83 26.16
CA LEU A 21 -19.19 -16.67 26.32
C LEU A 21 -18.52 -16.46 24.96
N PHE A 22 -19.01 -15.50 24.19
CA PHE A 22 -18.22 -14.87 23.15
C PHE A 22 -17.04 -14.24 23.85
N GLN A 23 -15.97 -15.02 24.01
CA GLN A 23 -14.65 -14.46 24.20
C GLN A 23 -14.35 -13.70 22.92
N THR A 24 -14.50 -12.39 22.96
CA THR A 24 -13.79 -11.51 22.05
C THR A 24 -12.32 -11.81 22.27
N HIS A 25 -11.75 -12.65 21.40
CA HIS A 25 -10.31 -12.76 21.31
C HIS A 25 -9.83 -11.37 20.92
N ALA A 26 -9.41 -10.58 21.89
CA ALA A 26 -8.50 -9.47 21.65
C ALA A 26 -7.34 -10.08 20.85
N ASP A 27 -7.09 -9.50 19.66
CA ASP A 27 -6.05 -9.96 18.76
C ASP A 27 -4.75 -9.99 19.57
N PRO A 28 -4.06 -11.15 19.75
CA PRO A 28 -2.85 -11.23 20.58
C PRO A 28 -1.71 -10.34 20.07
N TYR A 29 -1.92 -9.65 18.96
CA TYR A 29 -0.97 -8.74 18.32
C TYR A 29 -1.05 -7.28 18.76
N ASP A 30 -2.01 -6.91 19.62
CA ASP A 30 -2.11 -5.54 20.16
C ASP A 30 -1.30 -5.33 21.46
N THR A 31 -0.57 -6.33 21.92
CA THR A 31 0.32 -6.14 23.06
C THR A 31 1.57 -5.38 22.63
N PRO A 32 1.90 -4.27 23.33
CA PRO A 32 3.17 -3.59 23.08
C PRO A 32 4.35 -4.56 23.26
N PRO A 33 5.43 -4.41 22.48
CA PRO A 33 6.52 -5.36 22.46
C PRO A 33 7.16 -5.50 23.85
N SER A 34 7.32 -6.77 24.26
CA SER A 34 8.12 -7.25 25.38
C SER A 34 7.92 -6.57 26.73
N ARG A 35 6.76 -6.82 27.35
CA ARG A 35 6.77 -6.98 28.81
C ARG A 35 7.01 -8.46 29.11
N VAL A 36 8.27 -8.87 29.19
CA VAL A 36 8.62 -9.99 30.07
C VAL A 36 8.23 -9.51 31.45
N ALA A 37 7.36 -10.21 32.17
CA ALA A 37 6.78 -9.78 33.41
C ALA A 37 7.84 -9.14 34.32
N GLY A 38 7.75 -7.83 34.56
CA GLY A 38 8.58 -7.10 35.48
C GLY A 38 9.87 -6.45 34.95
N LYS A 39 10.27 -6.60 33.68
CA LYS A 39 11.44 -5.89 33.12
C LYS A 39 11.01 -4.87 32.07
N VAL A 40 11.15 -3.59 32.41
CA VAL A 40 11.09 -2.50 31.42
C VAL A 40 12.49 -2.34 30.84
N PHE A 41 12.68 -2.67 29.56
CA PHE A 41 13.94 -2.38 28.88
C PHE A 41 13.93 -0.90 28.47
N PRO A 42 15.06 -0.17 28.63
CA PRO A 42 15.14 1.18 28.12
C PRO A 42 14.99 1.18 26.58
N PRO A 43 14.48 2.27 26.00
CA PRO A 43 14.43 2.42 24.55
C PRO A 43 15.81 2.22 23.91
N ALA A 44 15.85 1.59 22.76
CA ALA A 44 17.08 1.42 21.98
C ALA A 44 17.65 2.80 21.60
N GLN A 45 18.96 2.87 21.46
CA GLN A 45 19.67 4.08 21.09
C GLN A 45 20.61 3.79 19.92
N PHE A 46 20.83 4.80 19.09
CA PHE A 46 21.76 4.70 17.97
C PHE A 46 22.70 5.91 17.98
N TYR A 47 23.98 5.65 17.73
CA TYR A 47 25.01 6.66 17.64
C TYR A 47 25.39 6.93 16.19
N CYS A 48 25.19 8.17 15.71
CA CYS A 48 25.56 8.59 14.37
C CYS A 48 27.08 8.83 14.32
N SER A 49 27.82 7.86 13.86
CA SER A 49 29.29 7.85 13.89
C SER A 49 29.96 8.42 12.65
N ASN A 50 29.22 8.53 11.53
CA ASN A 50 29.78 9.06 10.30
C ASN A 50 29.89 10.58 10.36
N PRO A 51 31.11 11.17 10.27
CA PRO A 51 31.32 12.61 10.38
C PRO A 51 30.72 13.44 9.23
N GLU A 52 30.36 12.81 8.12
CA GLU A 52 29.70 13.48 6.98
C GLU A 52 28.18 13.62 7.14
N GLU A 53 27.60 12.98 8.15
CA GLU A 53 26.16 13.04 8.42
C GLU A 53 25.78 14.25 9.28
N THR A 54 24.59 14.80 9.06
CA THR A 54 24.08 15.99 9.77
C THR A 54 24.09 15.82 11.29
N CYS A 55 23.80 14.60 11.77
CA CYS A 55 23.71 14.26 13.20
C CYS A 55 24.99 13.62 13.73
N ALA A 56 26.12 13.81 13.06
CA ALA A 56 27.40 13.22 13.46
C ALA A 56 27.72 13.50 14.94
N GLY A 57 28.14 12.47 15.66
CA GLY A 57 28.49 12.54 17.08
C GLY A 57 27.29 12.55 18.04
N GLN A 58 26.06 12.49 17.55
CA GLN A 58 24.86 12.47 18.41
C GLN A 58 24.40 11.06 18.70
N GLN A 59 23.92 10.86 19.93
CA GLN A 59 23.22 9.64 20.33
C GLN A 59 21.71 9.92 20.36
N ILE A 60 20.96 9.21 19.50
CA ILE A 60 19.53 9.41 19.32
C ILE A 60 18.80 8.22 19.95
N ALA A 61 17.86 8.50 20.86
CA ALA A 61 17.05 7.51 21.53
C ALA A 61 15.73 7.27 20.81
N CYS A 62 15.28 6.02 20.79
CA CYS A 62 13.97 5.67 20.25
C CYS A 62 12.84 6.21 21.13
N PRO A 63 11.71 6.64 20.53
CA PRO A 63 10.52 7.02 21.27
C PRO A 63 9.91 5.84 22.05
N ASN A 64 9.22 6.16 23.16
CA ASN A 64 8.57 5.14 23.98
C ASN A 64 7.47 4.36 23.22
N GLU A 65 6.87 4.93 22.18
CA GLU A 65 5.87 4.25 21.34
C GLU A 65 6.46 3.22 20.39
N CYS A 66 7.76 3.30 20.11
CA CYS A 66 8.50 2.34 19.31
C CYS A 66 9.92 2.16 19.89
N PRO A 67 10.08 1.53 21.04
CA PRO A 67 11.34 1.51 21.78
C PRO A 67 12.40 0.59 21.17
N SER A 68 12.11 -0.10 20.05
CA SER A 68 13.00 -1.08 19.41
C SER A 68 13.13 -0.84 17.93
N PHE A 69 14.33 -1.07 17.38
CA PHE A 69 14.57 -1.09 15.93
C PHE A 69 13.95 -2.31 15.24
N LYS A 70 13.87 -3.44 15.94
CA LYS A 70 13.27 -4.68 15.46
C LYS A 70 12.28 -5.19 16.52
N PRO A 71 11.02 -4.69 16.49
CA PRO A 71 10.01 -5.19 17.41
C PRO A 71 9.69 -6.66 17.13
N ALA A 72 9.46 -7.44 18.18
CA ALA A 72 9.10 -8.86 18.03
C ALA A 72 7.73 -9.05 17.33
N ASN A 73 6.84 -8.06 17.45
CA ASN A 73 5.58 -8.02 16.72
C ASN A 73 5.78 -7.25 15.40
N PRO A 74 5.69 -7.89 14.22
CA PRO A 74 5.87 -7.24 12.93
C PRO A 74 4.79 -6.21 12.59
N LYS A 75 3.69 -6.16 13.34
CA LYS A 75 2.65 -5.11 13.21
C LYS A 75 2.93 -3.89 14.10
N ALA A 76 3.87 -3.99 15.04
CA ALA A 76 4.27 -2.86 15.87
C ALA A 76 5.08 -1.84 15.06
N LYS A 77 5.13 -0.61 15.54
CA LYS A 77 6.01 0.40 14.97
C LYS A 77 7.46 0.09 15.38
N ALA A 78 8.38 0.14 14.43
CA ALA A 78 9.81 0.10 14.65
C ALA A 78 10.38 1.52 14.78
N CYS A 79 11.45 1.65 15.54
CA CYS A 79 12.21 2.89 15.63
C CYS A 79 13.08 3.08 14.38
N PHE A 80 12.99 4.25 13.78
CA PHE A 80 13.82 4.68 12.66
C PHE A 80 14.64 5.91 13.04
N ILE A 81 15.94 5.85 12.82
CA ILE A 81 16.85 6.95 13.01
C ILE A 81 17.55 7.23 11.68
N ASP A 82 17.40 8.46 11.20
CA ASP A 82 18.11 8.98 10.03
C ASP A 82 19.14 9.99 10.50
N CYS A 83 20.42 9.63 10.39
CA CYS A 83 21.53 10.49 10.80
C CYS A 83 21.74 11.71 9.88
N ASN A 84 21.07 11.76 8.72
CA ASN A 84 21.02 12.93 7.83
C ASN A 84 19.81 13.82 8.07
N SER A 85 18.91 13.41 8.98
CA SER A 85 17.76 14.22 9.33
C SER A 85 18.16 15.58 9.91
N PRO A 86 17.56 16.68 9.47
CA PRO A 86 17.88 18.02 10.02
C PRO A 86 17.47 18.18 11.48
N LYS A 87 16.61 17.30 12.01
CA LYS A 87 16.13 17.32 13.40
C LYS A 87 16.89 16.40 14.33
N CYS A 88 17.66 15.44 13.82
CA CYS A 88 18.35 14.41 14.59
C CYS A 88 17.44 13.71 15.60
N GLU A 89 16.22 13.42 15.20
CA GLU A 89 15.21 12.76 16.02
C GLU A 89 14.85 11.40 15.43
N ALA A 90 14.52 10.44 16.31
CA ALA A 90 13.99 9.15 15.88
C ALA A 90 12.51 9.27 15.50
N SER A 91 12.09 8.52 14.51
CA SER A 91 10.71 8.38 14.07
C SER A 91 10.19 6.94 14.25
N CYS A 92 8.89 6.78 14.43
CA CYS A 92 8.26 5.47 14.53
C CYS A 92 7.59 5.11 13.20
N LYS A 93 8.12 4.09 12.53
CA LYS A 93 7.56 3.57 11.27
C LYS A 93 7.07 2.13 11.47
N LYS A 94 6.09 1.71 10.69
CA LYS A 94 5.67 0.30 10.65
C LYS A 94 6.57 -0.47 9.70
N GLU A 95 6.96 -1.69 10.08
CA GLU A 95 7.73 -2.57 9.20
C GLU A 95 6.88 -3.06 8.03
N LYS A 96 5.60 -3.31 8.28
CA LYS A 96 4.64 -3.79 7.27
C LYS A 96 3.45 -2.85 7.14
N PRO A 97 2.78 -2.83 5.97
CA PRO A 97 1.56 -2.08 5.73
C PRO A 97 0.46 -2.46 6.72
N ASN A 98 -0.33 -1.47 7.13
CA ASN A 98 -1.55 -1.73 7.89
C ASN A 98 -2.71 -1.99 6.93
N CYS A 99 -2.99 -3.25 6.64
CA CYS A 99 -4.05 -3.66 5.73
C CYS A 99 -5.48 -3.32 6.19
N SER A 100 -5.65 -2.80 7.40
CA SER A 100 -6.94 -2.30 7.92
C SER A 100 -6.99 -0.76 7.98
N GLY A 101 -5.90 -0.08 7.63
CA GLY A 101 -5.82 1.38 7.62
C GLY A 101 -6.32 1.98 6.32
N LYS A 102 -6.77 3.25 6.36
CA LYS A 102 -7.09 4.02 5.15
C LYS A 102 -5.92 4.01 4.18
N GLY A 103 -6.21 3.92 2.89
CA GLY A 103 -5.23 3.87 1.84
C GLY A 103 -4.56 2.51 1.67
N SER A 104 -5.03 1.42 2.30
CA SER A 104 -4.43 0.10 2.11
C SER A 104 -5.03 -0.65 0.92
N ALA A 105 -4.20 -1.53 0.34
CA ALA A 105 -4.59 -2.52 -0.66
C ALA A 105 -3.81 -3.82 -0.38
N CYS A 106 -4.50 -4.87 0.05
CA CYS A 106 -3.90 -6.12 0.49
C CYS A 106 -4.72 -7.32 0.02
N GLY A 107 -4.07 -8.47 -0.11
CA GLY A 107 -4.73 -9.73 -0.48
C GLY A 107 -5.37 -9.70 -1.86
N ASP A 108 -6.55 -10.30 -2.04
CA ASP A 108 -7.33 -10.44 -3.30
C ASP A 108 -8.19 -9.19 -3.58
N PRO A 109 -7.71 -8.12 -4.30
CA PRO A 109 -7.18 -7.00 -3.53
C PRO A 109 -8.30 -6.29 -2.80
N ARG A 110 -8.22 -6.31 -1.50
CA ARG A 110 -9.10 -5.60 -0.56
C ARG A 110 -8.52 -4.21 -0.31
N PHE A 111 -9.26 -3.19 -0.65
CA PHE A 111 -8.91 -1.79 -0.43
C PHE A 111 -9.65 -1.21 0.79
N VAL A 112 -9.01 -0.25 1.44
CA VAL A 112 -9.67 0.64 2.40
C VAL A 112 -9.55 2.06 1.85
N GLY A 113 -10.66 2.65 1.44
CA GLY A 113 -10.72 3.99 0.84
C GLY A 113 -10.28 5.12 1.77
N GLY A 114 -10.07 6.30 1.21
CA GLY A 114 -9.86 7.53 1.97
C GLY A 114 -11.07 7.90 2.84
N ASP A 115 -12.27 7.53 2.40
CA ASP A 115 -13.53 7.60 3.15
C ASP A 115 -13.62 6.57 4.29
N GLY A 116 -12.71 5.59 4.34
CA GLY A 116 -12.71 4.49 5.31
C GLY A 116 -13.58 3.29 4.91
N VAL A 117 -14.23 3.35 3.75
CA VAL A 117 -15.06 2.24 3.25
C VAL A 117 -14.17 1.15 2.66
N VAL A 118 -14.46 -0.11 3.04
CA VAL A 118 -13.81 -1.29 2.46
C VAL A 118 -14.45 -1.63 1.14
N PHE A 119 -13.62 -1.88 0.13
CA PHE A 119 -14.07 -2.34 -1.17
C PHE A 119 -13.07 -3.30 -1.81
N TYR A 120 -13.51 -4.04 -2.81
CA TYR A 120 -12.68 -4.91 -3.63
C TYR A 120 -12.64 -4.37 -5.06
N PHE A 121 -11.46 -4.41 -5.64
CA PHE A 121 -11.26 -4.10 -7.05
C PHE A 121 -10.37 -5.19 -7.65
N HIS A 122 -10.98 -6.11 -8.37
CA HIS A 122 -10.26 -7.28 -8.89
C HIS A 122 -9.48 -6.98 -10.16
N GLY A 123 -9.91 -5.99 -10.93
CA GLY A 123 -9.30 -5.72 -12.22
C GLY A 123 -9.30 -6.97 -13.11
N LYS A 124 -8.16 -7.24 -13.74
CA LYS A 124 -7.94 -8.43 -14.55
C LYS A 124 -6.48 -8.87 -14.49
N ALA A 125 -6.25 -10.18 -14.45
CA ALA A 125 -4.91 -10.74 -14.45
C ALA A 125 -4.07 -10.21 -15.63
N ASN A 126 -2.81 -9.85 -15.35
CA ASN A 126 -1.84 -9.30 -16.29
C ASN A 126 -2.19 -7.93 -16.91
N GLN A 127 -3.14 -7.20 -16.32
CA GLN A 127 -3.46 -5.83 -16.73
C GLN A 127 -2.96 -4.80 -15.72
N HIS A 128 -2.91 -3.55 -16.18
CA HIS A 128 -2.49 -2.40 -15.40
C HIS A 128 -3.68 -1.48 -15.13
N PHE A 129 -3.73 -0.94 -13.92
CA PHE A 129 -4.79 0.00 -13.52
C PHE A 129 -4.19 1.14 -12.70
N THR A 130 -4.69 2.34 -12.94
CA THR A 130 -4.34 3.51 -12.16
C THR A 130 -5.05 3.49 -10.82
N LEU A 131 -4.27 3.43 -9.75
CA LEU A 131 -4.80 3.49 -8.37
C LEU A 131 -5.07 4.92 -7.95
N VAL A 132 -4.18 5.84 -8.29
CA VAL A 132 -4.30 7.27 -8.00
C VAL A 132 -3.74 8.06 -9.17
N SER A 133 -4.43 9.10 -9.59
CA SER A 133 -3.96 10.09 -10.55
C SER A 133 -4.33 11.49 -10.05
N ASP A 134 -3.34 12.30 -9.75
CA ASP A 134 -3.51 13.70 -9.38
C ASP A 134 -2.69 14.59 -10.33
N SER A 135 -2.79 15.89 -10.20
CA SER A 135 -2.13 16.84 -11.10
C SER A 135 -0.60 16.70 -11.15
N ASN A 136 0.03 16.32 -10.04
CA ASN A 136 1.47 16.28 -9.85
C ASN A 136 2.08 14.87 -9.75
N PHE A 137 1.26 13.82 -9.65
CA PHE A 137 1.73 12.43 -9.61
C PHE A 137 0.64 11.45 -10.04
N GLN A 138 1.09 10.23 -10.40
CA GLN A 138 0.20 9.10 -10.68
C GLN A 138 0.80 7.81 -10.15
N ILE A 139 -0.06 6.93 -9.63
CA ILE A 139 0.31 5.60 -9.17
C ILE A 139 -0.48 4.57 -9.98
N ASN A 140 0.24 3.75 -10.72
CA ASN A 140 -0.29 2.61 -11.46
C ASN A 140 0.08 1.30 -10.77
N SER A 141 -0.72 0.29 -10.99
CA SER A 141 -0.50 -1.07 -10.49
C SER A 141 -0.59 -2.09 -11.63
N ARG A 142 0.17 -3.16 -11.53
CA ARG A 142 -0.01 -4.37 -12.34
C ARG A 142 -0.58 -5.46 -11.47
N PHE A 143 -1.64 -6.08 -11.98
CA PHE A 143 -2.27 -7.23 -11.33
C PHE A 143 -1.76 -8.52 -11.93
N ILE A 144 -1.38 -9.46 -11.07
CA ILE A 144 -1.24 -10.88 -11.45
C ILE A 144 -2.48 -11.61 -10.98
N GLY A 145 -2.71 -12.80 -11.49
CA GLY A 145 -3.86 -13.56 -11.03
C GLY A 145 -4.07 -14.85 -11.77
N ARG A 146 -5.07 -15.58 -11.28
CA ARG A 146 -5.51 -16.86 -11.82
C ARG A 146 -7.02 -16.94 -11.81
N ARG A 147 -7.58 -17.59 -12.82
CA ARG A 147 -8.99 -17.98 -12.82
C ARG A 147 -9.11 -19.44 -12.41
N PRO A 148 -9.64 -19.73 -11.22
CA PRO A 148 -9.93 -21.10 -10.83
C PRO A 148 -10.97 -21.73 -11.75
N GLU A 149 -10.92 -23.05 -11.91
CA GLU A 149 -11.91 -23.77 -12.70
C GLU A 149 -13.33 -23.56 -12.14
N GLY A 150 -14.29 -23.33 -13.03
CA GLY A 150 -15.68 -23.05 -12.67
C GLY A 150 -15.96 -21.65 -12.13
N ARG A 151 -14.96 -20.76 -12.05
CA ARG A 151 -15.16 -19.37 -11.63
C ARG A 151 -15.32 -18.42 -12.83
N SER A 152 -16.17 -17.40 -12.66
CA SER A 152 -16.43 -16.39 -13.69
C SER A 152 -15.42 -15.22 -13.68
N ARG A 153 -14.65 -15.05 -12.59
CA ARG A 153 -13.67 -13.99 -12.42
C ARG A 153 -12.27 -14.52 -12.09
N ASP A 154 -11.26 -13.71 -12.34
CA ASP A 154 -9.92 -13.95 -11.86
C ASP A 154 -9.85 -13.63 -10.35
N ASN A 155 -9.08 -14.42 -9.58
CA ASN A 155 -8.51 -13.97 -8.33
C ASN A 155 -7.23 -13.22 -8.69
N THR A 156 -7.02 -12.06 -8.11
CA THR A 156 -5.92 -11.18 -8.53
C THR A 156 -5.20 -10.59 -7.33
N TRP A 157 -3.94 -10.21 -7.54
CA TRP A 157 -3.08 -9.59 -6.54
C TRP A 157 -2.23 -8.50 -7.18
N ILE A 158 -1.86 -7.47 -6.43
CA ILE A 158 -0.97 -6.42 -6.92
C ILE A 158 0.45 -6.95 -6.95
N GLN A 159 1.03 -7.14 -8.13
CA GLN A 159 2.42 -7.57 -8.27
C GLN A 159 3.39 -6.41 -8.24
N SER A 160 3.03 -5.30 -8.85
CA SER A 160 3.94 -4.17 -9.01
C SER A 160 3.21 -2.84 -8.96
N LEU A 161 3.95 -1.82 -8.56
CA LEU A 161 3.53 -0.42 -8.58
C LEU A 161 4.49 0.42 -9.41
N GLY A 162 3.92 1.42 -10.10
CA GLY A 162 4.66 2.48 -10.77
C GLY A 162 4.22 3.84 -10.24
N LEU A 163 5.17 4.66 -9.79
CA LEU A 163 4.97 6.03 -9.36
C LEU A 163 5.55 6.96 -10.43
N LEU A 164 4.68 7.78 -11.02
CA LEU A 164 5.05 8.84 -11.96
C LEU A 164 4.94 10.18 -11.25
N PHE A 165 5.94 11.03 -11.41
CA PHE A 165 5.96 12.36 -10.82
C PHE A 165 6.93 13.26 -11.59
N SER A 166 6.54 14.50 -11.84
CA SER A 166 7.30 15.38 -12.73
C SER A 166 7.61 14.67 -14.06
N SER A 167 8.87 14.56 -14.43
CA SER A 167 9.34 13.80 -15.60
C SER A 167 9.96 12.44 -15.22
N ASN A 168 9.79 12.00 -13.96
CA ASN A 168 10.42 10.79 -13.46
C ASN A 168 9.41 9.67 -13.29
N SER A 169 9.93 8.44 -13.31
CA SER A 169 9.19 7.24 -12.98
C SER A 169 9.99 6.33 -12.05
N PHE A 170 9.32 5.79 -11.06
CA PHE A 170 9.89 4.78 -10.17
C PHE A 170 8.95 3.57 -10.14
N THR A 171 9.49 2.36 -10.29
CA THR A 171 8.70 1.14 -10.16
C THR A 171 9.31 0.18 -9.17
N PHE A 172 8.47 -0.58 -8.50
CA PHE A 172 8.88 -1.73 -7.70
C PHE A 172 7.89 -2.87 -7.85
N ALA A 173 8.40 -4.09 -7.76
CA ALA A 173 7.64 -5.30 -8.03
C ALA A 173 8.09 -6.47 -7.17
N ALA A 174 7.16 -7.39 -6.92
CA ALA A 174 7.46 -8.72 -6.43
C ALA A 174 7.94 -9.61 -7.58
N LYS A 175 9.06 -10.33 -7.39
CA LYS A 175 9.54 -11.35 -8.32
C LYS A 175 8.54 -12.51 -8.37
N LYS A 176 8.40 -13.11 -9.54
CA LYS A 176 7.72 -14.40 -9.66
C LYS A 176 8.63 -15.50 -9.12
N VAL A 177 8.17 -16.25 -8.13
CA VAL A 177 8.91 -17.36 -7.51
C VAL A 177 7.99 -18.56 -7.30
N ALA A 178 8.52 -19.76 -7.50
CA ALA A 178 7.76 -21.00 -7.31
C ALA A 178 7.62 -21.33 -5.83
N ASN A 179 8.70 -21.21 -5.08
CA ASN A 179 8.75 -21.50 -3.65
C ASN A 179 9.11 -20.23 -2.89
N TRP A 180 8.44 -20.00 -1.79
CA TRP A 180 8.69 -18.85 -0.94
C TRP A 180 9.75 -19.15 0.12
N GLU A 181 10.66 -18.20 0.30
CA GLU A 181 11.66 -18.21 1.37
C GLU A 181 11.67 -16.82 2.04
N ASP A 182 11.36 -16.77 3.34
CA ASP A 182 11.20 -15.51 4.09
C ASP A 182 12.46 -14.63 4.12
N ASN A 183 13.64 -15.26 4.06
CA ASN A 183 14.94 -14.60 4.13
C ASN A 183 15.52 -14.20 2.75
N VAL A 184 14.80 -14.46 1.66
CA VAL A 184 15.19 -14.09 0.30
C VAL A 184 14.43 -12.85 -0.13
N ASP A 185 15.16 -11.83 -0.59
CA ASP A 185 14.52 -10.61 -1.09
C ASP A 185 13.90 -10.80 -2.47
N GLN A 186 12.60 -10.58 -2.55
CA GLN A 186 11.81 -10.72 -3.76
C GLN A 186 11.45 -9.37 -4.40
N LEU A 187 12.01 -8.26 -3.92
CA LEU A 187 11.79 -6.95 -4.50
C LEU A 187 12.72 -6.67 -5.67
N VAL A 188 12.20 -6.05 -6.71
CA VAL A 188 12.96 -5.47 -7.83
C VAL A 188 12.53 -4.03 -8.04
N PHE A 189 13.48 -3.20 -8.50
CA PHE A 189 13.26 -1.76 -8.61
C PHE A 189 13.77 -1.23 -9.95
N THR A 190 13.07 -0.20 -10.47
CA THR A 190 13.59 0.62 -11.58
C THR A 190 13.38 2.10 -11.30
N TYR A 191 14.28 2.93 -11.78
CA TYR A 191 14.11 4.37 -11.79
C TYR A 191 14.38 4.89 -13.21
N ASN A 192 13.42 5.65 -13.77
CA ASN A 192 13.46 6.12 -15.16
C ASN A 192 13.76 4.99 -16.16
N ASN A 193 13.08 3.85 -15.98
CA ASN A 193 13.24 2.62 -16.77
C ASN A 193 14.63 1.94 -16.67
N GLN A 194 15.50 2.39 -15.76
CA GLN A 194 16.78 1.74 -15.51
C GLN A 194 16.68 0.90 -14.23
N PRO A 195 17.14 -0.36 -14.25
CA PRO A 195 17.22 -1.18 -13.04
C PRO A 195 18.11 -0.49 -12.00
N ILE A 196 17.65 -0.48 -10.75
CA ILE A 196 18.44 -0.01 -9.61
C ILE A 196 18.50 -1.10 -8.54
N THR A 197 19.55 -1.08 -7.74
CA THR A 197 19.72 -1.98 -6.60
C THR A 197 19.64 -1.19 -5.31
N ILE A 198 18.78 -1.67 -4.39
CA ILE A 198 18.72 -1.19 -3.02
C ILE A 198 19.20 -2.33 -2.14
N SER A 199 20.31 -2.13 -1.46
CA SER A 199 20.94 -3.16 -0.62
C SER A 199 19.94 -3.77 0.36
N GLU A 200 20.06 -5.05 0.61
CA GLU A 200 19.32 -5.71 1.68
C GLU A 200 19.80 -5.20 3.05
N GLY A 201 19.00 -5.45 4.07
CA GLY A 201 19.26 -5.03 5.42
C GLY A 201 18.31 -3.92 5.88
N HIS A 202 17.82 -4.09 7.10
CA HIS A 202 16.97 -3.10 7.76
C HIS A 202 17.66 -1.73 7.79
N ARG A 203 16.95 -0.68 7.37
CA ARG A 203 17.41 0.71 7.23
C ARG A 203 18.30 1.02 6.02
N SER A 204 18.61 0.06 5.17
CA SER A 204 19.23 0.37 3.89
C SER A 204 18.32 1.30 3.08
N SER A 205 18.89 2.31 2.47
CA SER A 205 18.14 3.33 1.73
C SER A 205 18.77 3.63 0.38
N TRP A 206 17.97 4.20 -0.50
CA TRP A 206 18.38 4.72 -1.78
C TRP A 206 17.63 6.03 -2.04
N SER A 207 18.35 7.03 -2.52
CA SER A 207 17.81 8.33 -2.90
C SER A 207 17.95 8.52 -4.40
N ALA A 208 16.90 9.02 -5.04
CA ALA A 208 16.90 9.25 -6.48
C ALA A 208 17.82 10.42 -6.85
N PRO A 209 18.64 10.29 -7.93
CA PRO A 209 19.42 11.39 -8.44
C PRO A 209 18.52 12.57 -8.87
N ALA A 210 18.86 13.78 -8.44
CA ALA A 210 18.16 15.03 -8.80
C ALA A 210 16.64 15.02 -8.54
N SER A 211 16.16 14.23 -7.58
CA SER A 211 14.76 14.09 -7.21
C SER A 211 14.63 13.82 -5.71
N PRO A 212 13.57 14.28 -5.05
CA PRO A 212 13.41 14.09 -3.61
C PRO A 212 12.92 12.69 -3.23
N LEU A 213 12.78 11.76 -4.17
CA LEU A 213 12.31 10.40 -3.90
C LEU A 213 13.33 9.62 -3.07
N VAL A 214 12.87 9.04 -1.99
CA VAL A 214 13.68 8.16 -1.11
C VAL A 214 12.98 6.82 -0.94
N VAL A 215 13.74 5.74 -0.96
CA VAL A 215 13.28 4.38 -0.66
C VAL A 215 14.10 3.83 0.49
N GLU A 216 13.43 3.34 1.53
CA GLU A 216 14.06 2.77 2.73
C GLU A 216 13.56 1.35 2.96
N ARG A 217 14.48 0.46 3.35
CA ARG A 217 14.11 -0.88 3.83
C ARG A 217 13.56 -0.80 5.25
N THR A 218 12.34 -1.32 5.45
CA THR A 218 11.72 -1.40 6.79
C THR A 218 11.94 -2.76 7.46
N ALA A 219 12.45 -3.74 6.72
CA ALA A 219 12.95 -5.03 7.19
C ALA A 219 14.24 -5.41 6.45
N ASP A 220 14.86 -6.51 6.81
CA ASP A 220 16.08 -6.99 6.13
C ASP A 220 15.80 -7.34 4.65
N THR A 221 14.60 -7.91 4.37
CA THR A 221 14.11 -8.28 3.05
C THR A 221 12.63 -7.91 2.89
N ASN A 222 12.13 -7.88 1.67
CA ASN A 222 10.71 -7.90 1.31
C ASN A 222 9.83 -6.75 1.86
N SER A 223 10.37 -5.73 2.51
CA SER A 223 9.60 -4.62 3.05
C SER A 223 10.31 -3.30 2.87
N ILE A 224 9.56 -2.30 2.38
CA ILE A 224 10.08 -0.95 2.07
C ILE A 224 9.07 0.14 2.44
N THR A 225 9.59 1.34 2.60
CA THR A 225 8.82 2.59 2.50
C THR A 225 9.38 3.42 1.36
N VAL A 226 8.51 3.84 0.46
CA VAL A 226 8.81 4.80 -0.64
C VAL A 226 8.25 6.15 -0.24
N THR A 227 9.07 7.17 -0.18
CA THR A 227 8.67 8.53 0.22
C THR A 227 8.95 9.52 -0.90
N LEU A 228 7.90 10.17 -1.39
CA LEU A 228 8.00 11.39 -2.18
C LEU A 228 7.51 12.53 -1.27
N PRO A 229 8.43 13.33 -0.71
CA PRO A 229 8.10 14.31 0.32
C PRO A 229 7.00 15.28 -0.09
N GLY A 230 6.05 15.51 0.82
CA GLY A 230 4.89 16.39 0.59
C GLY A 230 3.83 15.83 -0.36
N VAL A 231 4.03 14.66 -0.95
CA VAL A 231 3.12 14.04 -1.92
C VAL A 231 2.57 12.71 -1.42
N VAL A 232 3.42 11.71 -1.25
CA VAL A 232 2.98 10.36 -0.85
C VAL A 232 4.08 9.60 -0.11
N GLU A 233 3.65 8.81 0.87
CA GLU A 233 4.43 7.75 1.50
C GLU A 233 3.74 6.41 1.20
N ILE A 234 4.49 5.43 0.70
CA ILE A 234 3.99 4.10 0.34
C ILE A 234 4.74 3.08 1.19
N SER A 235 4.06 2.46 2.14
CA SER A 235 4.57 1.26 2.82
C SER A 235 4.21 0.04 2.00
N ALA A 236 5.17 -0.84 1.73
CA ALA A 236 4.95 -2.03 0.93
C ALA A 236 5.69 -3.24 1.50
N SER A 237 5.06 -4.41 1.44
CA SER A 237 5.68 -5.70 1.74
C SER A 237 5.33 -6.71 0.67
N VAL A 238 6.29 -7.57 0.31
CA VAL A 238 6.03 -8.75 -0.54
C VAL A 238 5.62 -9.90 0.36
N VAL A 239 4.53 -10.56 -0.02
CA VAL A 239 4.00 -11.74 0.66
C VAL A 239 3.63 -12.81 -0.37
N PRO A 240 3.73 -14.12 -0.05
CA PRO A 240 3.22 -15.19 -0.90
C PRO A 240 1.73 -15.40 -0.67
N ILE A 241 1.09 -16.19 -1.52
CA ILE A 241 -0.12 -16.91 -1.13
C ILE A 241 0.31 -18.18 -0.41
N THR A 242 -0.10 -18.31 0.84
CA THR A 242 0.20 -19.51 1.62
C THR A 242 -0.75 -20.66 1.27
N GLU A 243 -0.36 -21.90 1.57
CA GLU A 243 -1.27 -23.05 1.44
C GLU A 243 -2.55 -22.89 2.28
N GLN A 244 -2.47 -22.16 3.40
CA GLN A 244 -3.63 -21.84 4.21
C GLN A 244 -4.58 -20.87 3.48
N ASP A 245 -4.04 -19.82 2.84
CA ASP A 245 -4.83 -18.87 2.05
C ASP A 245 -5.50 -19.60 0.89
N ASP A 246 -4.77 -20.46 0.18
CA ASP A 246 -5.32 -21.24 -0.93
C ASP A 246 -6.47 -22.14 -0.46
N ARG A 247 -6.32 -22.83 0.67
CA ARG A 247 -7.39 -23.68 1.23
C ARG A 247 -8.61 -22.89 1.67
N VAL A 248 -8.42 -21.74 2.33
CA VAL A 248 -9.51 -20.91 2.84
C VAL A 248 -10.31 -20.27 1.71
N HIS A 249 -9.62 -19.78 0.69
CA HIS A 249 -10.23 -19.02 -0.40
C HIS A 249 -10.47 -19.83 -1.67
N ASN A 250 -9.95 -21.06 -1.73
CA ASN A 250 -10.04 -21.97 -2.87
C ASN A 250 -9.54 -21.33 -4.18
N TYR A 251 -8.31 -20.81 -4.14
CA TYR A 251 -7.66 -20.20 -5.30
C TYR A 251 -7.22 -21.22 -6.34
N GLN A 252 -7.08 -22.50 -5.94
CA GLN A 252 -6.64 -23.61 -6.79
C GLN A 252 -5.26 -23.37 -7.39
N ILE A 253 -4.32 -22.93 -6.58
CA ILE A 253 -2.94 -22.64 -6.99
C ILE A 253 -2.19 -23.97 -7.15
N PRO A 254 -1.60 -24.26 -8.33
CA PRO A 254 -0.78 -25.46 -8.51
C PRO A 254 0.49 -25.36 -7.67
N TYR A 255 0.76 -26.41 -6.93
CA TYR A 255 1.97 -26.50 -6.12
C TYR A 255 3.23 -26.45 -6.99
N GLY A 256 4.22 -25.63 -6.58
CA GLY A 256 5.54 -25.62 -7.19
C GLY A 256 5.68 -24.84 -8.51
N GLU A 257 4.62 -24.17 -9.00
CA GLU A 257 4.68 -23.35 -10.22
C GLU A 257 4.90 -21.87 -9.94
N ASP A 258 4.13 -21.33 -9.00
CA ASP A 258 4.13 -19.92 -8.61
C ASP A 258 3.47 -19.77 -7.24
N CYS A 259 4.13 -19.14 -6.28
CA CYS A 259 3.52 -18.82 -5.01
C CYS A 259 2.70 -17.51 -5.06
N PHE A 260 2.54 -16.91 -6.23
CA PHE A 260 1.86 -15.64 -6.43
C PHE A 260 2.35 -14.55 -5.46
N ALA A 261 3.68 -14.42 -5.35
CA ALA A 261 4.28 -13.36 -4.57
C ALA A 261 3.75 -12.00 -5.04
N HIS A 262 3.20 -11.21 -4.11
CA HIS A 262 2.51 -9.98 -4.40
C HIS A 262 2.77 -8.91 -3.34
N LEU A 263 2.38 -7.68 -3.64
CA LEU A 263 2.53 -6.54 -2.76
C LEU A 263 1.28 -6.37 -1.89
N GLU A 264 1.48 -6.30 -0.59
CA GLU A 264 0.58 -5.62 0.31
C GLU A 264 1.07 -4.20 0.49
N VAL A 265 0.18 -3.22 0.39
CA VAL A 265 0.56 -1.81 0.39
C VAL A 265 -0.36 -0.94 1.23
N GLN A 266 0.20 0.15 1.77
CA GLN A 266 -0.56 1.23 2.38
C GLN A 266 -0.01 2.56 1.89
N PHE A 267 -0.89 3.40 1.37
CA PHE A 267 -0.61 4.75 0.91
C PHE A 267 -1.01 5.76 1.98
N ARG A 268 -0.14 6.75 2.17
CA ARG A 268 -0.42 7.97 2.93
C ARG A 268 -0.18 9.14 2.01
N PHE A 269 -1.24 9.85 1.67
CA PHE A 269 -1.17 11.04 0.83
C PHE A 269 -1.13 12.29 1.70
N PHE A 270 -0.47 13.36 1.22
CA PHE A 270 -0.27 14.58 1.98
C PHE A 270 -1.06 15.76 1.42
N ASP A 271 -1.36 15.86 0.18
CA ASP A 271 -2.08 17.00 -0.40
C ASP A 271 -2.75 16.56 -1.73
N LEU A 272 -3.80 15.76 -1.62
CA LEU A 272 -4.58 15.37 -2.78
C LEU A 272 -5.54 16.48 -3.21
N SER A 273 -5.59 16.75 -4.52
CA SER A 273 -6.58 17.71 -5.05
C SER A 273 -8.00 17.15 -4.97
N GLU A 274 -8.99 18.04 -4.94
CA GLU A 274 -10.42 17.67 -5.01
C GLU A 274 -10.81 16.96 -6.33
N ARG A 275 -9.92 16.94 -7.32
CA ARG A 275 -10.14 16.28 -8.60
C ARG A 275 -9.39 14.97 -8.75
N VAL A 276 -8.73 14.50 -7.68
CA VAL A 276 -7.97 13.24 -7.72
C VAL A 276 -8.82 12.09 -8.26
N GLU A 277 -8.25 11.32 -9.19
CA GLU A 277 -8.86 10.17 -9.86
C GLU A 277 -8.12 8.87 -9.55
N GLY A 278 -8.62 7.75 -10.03
CA GLY A 278 -8.06 6.43 -9.81
C GLY A 278 -8.96 5.53 -8.96
N VAL A 279 -8.67 4.23 -8.98
CA VAL A 279 -9.44 3.23 -8.22
C VAL A 279 -9.52 3.59 -6.74
N LEU A 280 -8.39 3.96 -6.15
CA LEU A 280 -8.29 4.39 -4.75
C LEU A 280 -8.44 5.91 -4.63
N GLY A 281 -7.83 6.70 -5.54
CA GLY A 281 -7.77 8.16 -5.46
C GLY A 281 -9.13 8.81 -5.34
N GLN A 282 -10.12 8.40 -6.15
CA GLN A 282 -11.48 8.94 -6.10
C GLN A 282 -12.13 8.90 -4.71
N THR A 283 -11.73 7.95 -3.85
CA THR A 283 -12.29 7.79 -2.49
C THR A 283 -11.84 8.85 -1.50
N TYR A 284 -10.89 9.72 -1.89
CA TYR A 284 -10.40 10.83 -1.09
C TYR A 284 -11.10 12.14 -1.37
N ARG A 285 -11.89 12.22 -2.45
CA ARG A 285 -12.66 13.44 -2.76
C ARG A 285 -13.76 13.65 -1.72
N SER A 286 -13.96 14.91 -1.31
CA SER A 286 -14.99 15.28 -0.34
C SER A 286 -16.42 14.93 -0.81
N GLU A 287 -16.68 14.99 -2.11
CA GLU A 287 -17.99 14.71 -2.73
C GLU A 287 -18.14 13.24 -3.17
N PHE A 288 -17.14 12.38 -2.91
CA PHE A 288 -17.21 10.99 -3.34
C PHE A 288 -18.32 10.22 -2.61
N GLN A 289 -19.23 9.67 -3.41
CA GLN A 289 -20.24 8.74 -2.92
C GLN A 289 -19.86 7.33 -3.36
N SER A 290 -19.51 6.48 -2.40
CA SER A 290 -19.10 5.11 -2.69
C SER A 290 -20.23 4.33 -3.37
N PRO A 291 -20.02 3.79 -4.57
CA PRO A 291 -21.03 2.98 -5.27
C PRO A 291 -21.13 1.57 -4.70
N VAL A 292 -20.27 1.19 -3.74
CA VAL A 292 -20.22 -0.17 -3.21
C VAL A 292 -21.44 -0.47 -2.35
N LYS A 293 -21.93 -1.69 -2.47
CA LYS A 293 -23.05 -2.16 -1.66
C LYS A 293 -22.57 -2.47 -0.25
N ILE A 294 -22.99 -1.67 0.71
CA ILE A 294 -22.65 -1.87 2.13
C ILE A 294 -23.35 -3.13 2.68
N GLY A 295 -22.69 -3.83 3.60
CA GLY A 295 -23.26 -5.01 4.27
C GLY A 295 -23.18 -6.32 3.50
N VAL A 296 -22.48 -6.34 2.37
CA VAL A 296 -22.14 -7.58 1.65
C VAL A 296 -20.70 -8.01 1.97
N ALA A 297 -20.43 -9.32 1.90
CA ALA A 297 -19.12 -9.87 2.24
C ALA A 297 -17.98 -9.35 1.33
N MET A 298 -18.29 -9.01 0.08
CA MET A 298 -17.31 -8.56 -0.91
C MET A 298 -17.91 -7.40 -1.74
N PRO A 299 -17.86 -6.16 -1.23
CA PRO A 299 -18.35 -4.99 -1.95
C PRO A 299 -17.38 -4.62 -3.08
N ILE A 300 -17.83 -4.71 -4.34
CA ILE A 300 -16.99 -4.46 -5.53
C ILE A 300 -17.14 -3.02 -5.98
N MET A 301 -16.02 -2.34 -6.22
CA MET A 301 -16.00 -0.96 -6.70
C MET A 301 -16.40 -0.87 -8.20
N GLY A 302 -15.88 -1.73 -9.05
CA GLY A 302 -16.04 -1.61 -10.51
C GLY A 302 -15.26 -0.42 -11.09
N GLY A 303 -15.56 -0.08 -12.36
CA GLY A 303 -14.96 1.07 -13.03
C GLY A 303 -13.63 0.78 -13.73
N GLU A 304 -13.36 -0.50 -14.05
CA GLU A 304 -12.11 -0.94 -14.69
C GLU A 304 -11.80 -0.16 -15.97
N ALA A 305 -12.81 0.10 -16.81
CA ALA A 305 -12.63 0.81 -18.08
C ALA A 305 -12.19 2.28 -17.91
N LYS A 306 -12.42 2.89 -16.73
CA LYS A 306 -12.00 4.25 -16.43
C LYS A 306 -10.51 4.35 -16.16
N TYR A 307 -9.95 3.30 -15.52
CA TYR A 307 -8.64 3.33 -14.90
C TYR A 307 -7.64 2.33 -15.50
N ILE A 308 -8.04 1.56 -16.53
CA ILE A 308 -7.10 0.74 -17.28
C ILE A 308 -6.05 1.62 -17.94
N THR A 309 -4.78 1.23 -17.84
CA THR A 309 -3.63 1.93 -18.43
C THR A 309 -2.72 0.94 -19.15
N SER A 310 -1.92 1.42 -20.09
CA SER A 310 -1.10 0.53 -20.94
C SER A 310 0.11 -0.05 -20.20
N SER A 311 0.65 0.64 -19.20
CA SER A 311 1.80 0.19 -18.43
C SER A 311 1.91 0.83 -17.05
N LEU A 312 2.87 0.36 -16.24
CA LEU A 312 3.18 0.98 -14.93
C LEU A 312 3.63 2.45 -15.04
N VAL A 313 4.18 2.84 -16.17
CA VAL A 313 4.76 4.18 -16.39
C VAL A 313 4.00 4.98 -17.46
N SER A 314 2.75 4.64 -17.75
CA SER A 314 1.87 5.37 -18.66
C SER A 314 0.83 6.19 -17.89
N ALA A 315 0.49 7.36 -18.43
CA ALA A 315 -0.54 8.26 -17.87
C ALA A 315 -1.79 8.32 -18.76
N ASP A 316 -2.13 7.20 -19.40
CA ASP A 316 -3.06 7.12 -20.52
C ASP A 316 -4.45 6.57 -20.18
N CYS A 317 -4.79 6.42 -18.89
CA CYS A 317 -6.13 5.96 -18.54
C CYS A 317 -7.19 7.02 -18.86
N ASN A 318 -8.41 6.60 -19.13
CA ASN A 318 -9.48 7.51 -19.59
C ASN A 318 -9.78 8.65 -18.62
N ASN A 319 -9.68 8.41 -17.32
CA ASN A 319 -9.97 9.41 -16.28
C ASN A 319 -8.70 9.96 -15.61
N CYS A 320 -7.51 9.62 -16.11
CA CYS A 320 -6.27 10.14 -15.55
C CYS A 320 -6.15 11.65 -15.75
N ILE A 321 -5.69 12.35 -14.73
CA ILE A 321 -5.48 13.81 -14.77
C ILE A 321 -4.00 14.20 -14.68
N PHE A 322 -3.12 13.25 -14.33
CA PHE A 322 -1.68 13.49 -14.33
C PHE A 322 -1.17 13.75 -15.74
N SER A 323 -0.37 14.80 -15.89
CA SER A 323 0.35 15.09 -17.13
C SER A 323 1.80 15.45 -16.81
N PRO A 324 2.79 14.70 -17.32
CA PRO A 324 4.21 15.00 -17.09
C PRO A 324 4.64 16.42 -17.48
N SER A 325 3.94 17.02 -18.43
CA SER A 325 4.23 18.38 -18.95
C SER A 325 3.69 19.50 -18.04
N SER A 326 2.72 19.22 -17.18
CA SER A 326 2.09 20.24 -16.33
C SER A 326 2.93 20.59 -15.09
N SER A 327 3.84 19.72 -14.68
CA SER A 327 4.71 19.97 -13.52
C SER A 327 5.85 20.97 -13.79
N ILE A 328 6.18 21.25 -15.05
CA ILE A 328 7.18 22.26 -15.43
C ILE A 328 6.62 23.68 -15.34
N MET A 329 5.30 23.84 -15.48
CA MET A 329 4.65 25.18 -15.47
C MET A 329 4.40 25.73 -14.04
N ALA A 330 4.42 24.92 -13.00
CA ALA A 330 4.14 25.38 -11.63
C ALA A 330 5.35 26.01 -10.93
N THR A 331 6.58 25.75 -11.40
CA THR A 331 7.82 26.31 -10.82
C THR A 331 8.40 27.49 -11.58
N GLU A 332 7.97 27.77 -12.81
CA GLU A 332 8.48 28.89 -13.61
C GLU A 332 7.67 30.20 -13.49
N ASN A 333 6.55 30.21 -12.79
CA ASN A 333 5.74 31.42 -12.59
C ASN A 333 6.22 32.36 -11.47
N LEU A 334 7.46 32.20 -10.99
CA LEU A 334 8.05 33.10 -9.96
C LEU A 334 9.31 33.86 -10.41
N ALA A 335 9.66 33.82 -11.69
CA ALA A 335 10.71 34.70 -12.22
C ALA A 335 10.15 35.43 -13.45
N GLY A 336 9.78 36.70 -13.23
CA GLY A 336 9.12 37.56 -14.19
C GLY A 336 9.76 37.59 -15.58
N LEU A 337 8.90 37.49 -16.58
CA LEU A 337 8.98 38.23 -17.81
C LEU A 337 7.57 38.25 -18.42
N GLY A 338 6.88 39.39 -18.26
CA GLY A 338 5.57 39.63 -18.86
C GLY A 338 5.61 39.55 -20.36
N SER A 339 4.95 38.57 -20.91
CA SER A 339 4.34 38.67 -22.21
C SER A 339 2.86 38.27 -22.06
N THR A 340 2.03 39.26 -21.81
CA THR A 340 0.58 39.12 -21.77
C THR A 340 0.12 38.72 -23.17
N LEU A 341 -0.23 37.46 -23.35
CA LEU A 341 -1.06 37.01 -24.47
C LEU A 341 -2.49 37.44 -24.14
N ASP A 342 -2.98 38.45 -24.87
CA ASP A 342 -4.38 38.85 -24.82
C ASP A 342 -5.21 37.96 -25.76
N CYS A 343 -5.93 37.02 -25.16
CA CYS A 343 -6.81 36.10 -25.88
C CYS A 343 -8.27 36.56 -25.75
N THR A 344 -8.81 37.20 -26.74
CA THR A 344 -10.23 37.63 -26.77
C THR A 344 -11.03 36.89 -27.82
N SER A 345 -12.14 36.29 -27.39
CA SER A 345 -13.16 35.81 -28.33
C SER A 345 -14.13 36.93 -28.68
N LYS A 346 -13.78 37.72 -29.70
CA LYS A 346 -14.71 38.67 -30.29
C LYS A 346 -15.08 38.20 -31.70
N MET A 347 -15.98 37.26 -31.78
CA MET A 347 -16.82 37.08 -32.99
C MET A 347 -18.11 36.36 -32.61
N SER A 348 -19.20 36.90 -33.01
CA SER A 348 -20.59 36.51 -32.72
C SER A 348 -21.03 35.17 -33.34
N ASN A 349 -20.13 34.38 -33.90
CA ASN A 349 -20.44 33.11 -34.55
C ASN A 349 -19.56 31.94 -34.04
N GLY A 350 -19.08 32.00 -32.82
CA GLY A 350 -18.85 30.85 -31.96
C GLY A 350 -17.84 29.79 -32.37
N ARG A 351 -16.76 30.07 -33.14
CA ARG A 351 -15.66 29.11 -33.32
C ARG A 351 -14.33 29.84 -33.53
N GLY A 352 -13.50 29.84 -32.49
CA GLY A 352 -12.09 30.21 -32.56
C GLY A 352 -11.70 31.27 -31.52
N VAL A 353 -10.58 30.99 -30.79
CA VAL A 353 -9.90 31.96 -29.92
C VAL A 353 -8.72 32.52 -30.68
N VAL A 354 -8.62 33.83 -30.82
CA VAL A 354 -7.45 34.50 -31.43
C VAL A 354 -6.64 35.12 -30.31
N CYS A 355 -5.39 34.65 -30.16
CA CYS A 355 -4.41 35.23 -29.25
C CYS A 355 -3.47 36.14 -30.04
N ARG A 356 -3.24 37.37 -29.56
CA ARG A 356 -2.24 38.32 -30.10
C ARG A 356 -1.11 38.51 -29.10
N ARG A 357 0.08 38.55 -29.64
CA ARG A 357 1.33 38.86 -28.90
C ARG A 357 1.49 40.36 -28.80
#